data_dae69073ad19a0a9af62a3d80eb7bbeb
#
_entry.id   dae69073ad19a0a9af62a3d80eb7bbeb
#
_cell.length_a   1.000
_cell.length_b   1.000
_cell.length_c   1.000
_cell.angle_alpha   90.00
_cell.angle_beta   90.00
_cell.angle_gamma   90.00
#
_symmetry.space_group_name_H-M   'P 1'
#
loop_
_entity.id
_entity.type
_entity.pdbx_description
1 polymer ?
#
loop_
_entity_poly.entity_id
_entity_poly.type
_entity_poly.pdbx_seq_one_letter_code
_entity_poly.pdbx_strand_id
1 'polypeptide(L)'
;MREWVLLHYRVPSVPSARRVYVWRNLKQLGAMLLHDSVWVLPYTAWTYEQLQWLAAEVEELEGEAALWRAQLILPGQEEALVARFVAASEAEYAPLRDAMAAEEPDLADVSRRFLQVRRRDYFDCATGKEIYGILSAAREE
;
A
#
# COMPACT_ATOMS: atom_id res chain seq x y z
N MET A 1 -6.88 -19.09 -6.53
CA MET A 1 -7.46 -17.85 -5.96
C MET A 1 -6.45 -17.21 -5.02
N ARG A 2 -6.32 -15.90 -5.11
CA ARG A 2 -5.43 -15.14 -4.22
C ARG A 2 -6.02 -15.09 -2.82
N GLU A 3 -5.15 -15.04 -1.85
CA GLU A 3 -5.56 -14.80 -0.48
C GLU A 3 -5.29 -13.35 -0.10
N TRP A 4 -6.19 -12.82 0.72
CA TRP A 4 -6.16 -11.45 1.18
C TRP A 4 -6.20 -11.44 2.70
N VAL A 5 -5.58 -10.44 3.30
CA VAL A 5 -5.73 -10.18 4.73
C VAL A 5 -6.54 -8.91 4.89
N LEU A 6 -7.58 -8.98 5.71
CA LEU A 6 -8.46 -7.85 5.97
C LEU A 6 -8.34 -7.43 7.42
N LEU A 7 -8.28 -6.12 7.62
CA LEU A 7 -8.38 -5.52 8.94
C LEU A 7 -9.74 -4.83 9.05
N HIS A 8 -10.54 -5.27 9.99
CA HIS A 8 -11.79 -4.63 10.34
C HIS A 8 -11.59 -4.03 11.73
N TYR A 9 -11.76 -2.71 11.86
CA TYR A 9 -11.49 -2.06 13.14
C TYR A 9 -12.46 -0.93 13.44
N ARG A 10 -12.50 -0.57 14.71
CA ARG A 10 -13.22 0.59 15.21
C ARG A 10 -12.41 1.20 16.33
N VAL A 11 -12.24 2.51 16.30
CA VAL A 11 -11.63 3.30 17.39
C VAL A 11 -12.60 4.40 17.81
N PRO A 12 -12.50 4.89 19.04
CA PRO A 12 -13.33 6.03 19.47
C PRO A 12 -13.11 7.23 18.52
N SER A 13 -14.19 7.89 18.16
CA SER A 13 -14.15 9.03 17.23
C SER A 13 -13.57 10.30 17.85
N VAL A 14 -13.53 10.36 19.17
CA VAL A 14 -13.00 11.49 19.92
C VAL A 14 -11.98 10.97 20.93
N PRO A 15 -10.74 11.50 20.93
CA PRO A 15 -10.21 12.49 19.99
C PRO A 15 -9.94 11.88 18.60
N SER A 16 -10.02 12.71 17.56
CA SER A 16 -9.83 12.28 16.17
C SER A 16 -8.40 11.78 15.86
N ALA A 17 -7.44 12.11 16.71
CA ALA A 17 -6.04 11.69 16.53
C ALA A 17 -5.90 10.17 16.42
N ARG A 18 -6.71 9.38 17.11
CA ARG A 18 -6.69 7.93 17.06
C ARG A 18 -7.04 7.42 15.65
N ARG A 19 -8.09 7.98 15.06
CA ARG A 19 -8.54 7.63 13.72
C ARG A 19 -7.49 7.99 12.67
N VAL A 20 -6.89 9.16 12.79
CA VAL A 20 -5.85 9.64 11.89
C VAL A 20 -4.62 8.75 11.96
N TYR A 21 -4.22 8.33 13.15
CA TYR A 21 -3.08 7.45 13.36
C TYR A 21 -3.25 6.12 12.60
N VAL A 22 -4.38 5.46 12.80
CA VAL A 22 -4.66 4.17 12.14
C VAL A 22 -4.73 4.36 10.62
N TRP A 23 -5.41 5.40 10.16
CA TRP A 23 -5.55 5.70 8.73
C TRP A 23 -4.18 5.90 8.07
N ARG A 24 -3.29 6.68 8.71
CA ARG A 24 -1.95 6.92 8.17
C ARG A 24 -1.13 5.65 8.05
N ASN A 25 -1.20 4.79 9.07
CA ASN A 25 -0.49 3.51 9.02
C ASN A 25 -0.99 2.63 7.88
N LEU A 26 -2.31 2.56 7.69
CA LEU A 26 -2.89 1.79 6.60
C LEU A 26 -2.48 2.34 5.23
N LYS A 27 -2.46 3.66 5.08
CA LYS A 27 -2.03 4.29 3.83
C LYS A 27 -0.56 4.03 3.55
N GLN A 28 0.30 4.08 4.57
CA GLN A 28 1.72 3.77 4.40
C GLN A 28 1.97 2.33 3.97
N LEU A 29 1.15 1.40 4.44
CA LEU A 29 1.22 0.00 4.03
C LEU A 29 0.70 -0.24 2.61
N GLY A 30 0.03 0.73 2.04
CA GLY A 30 -0.62 0.57 0.73
C GLY A 30 -1.92 -0.19 0.80
N ALA A 31 -2.53 -0.27 1.99
CA ALA A 31 -3.81 -0.95 2.15
C ALA A 31 -4.91 -0.23 1.40
N MET A 32 -5.90 -0.99 0.94
CA MET A 32 -7.04 -0.48 0.19
C MET A 32 -8.28 -0.53 1.06
N LEU A 33 -9.00 0.60 1.11
CA LEU A 33 -10.27 0.66 1.82
C LEU A 33 -11.35 0.04 0.95
N LEU A 34 -12.00 -1.03 1.45
CA LEU A 34 -13.10 -1.66 0.73
C LEU A 34 -14.39 -0.86 0.95
N HIS A 35 -14.76 -0.68 2.22
CA HIS A 35 -15.85 0.20 2.64
C HIS A 35 -15.80 0.33 4.15
N ASP A 36 -16.27 1.46 4.66
CA ASP A 36 -16.29 1.81 6.08
C ASP A 36 -14.92 1.60 6.74
N SER A 37 -14.81 0.66 7.66
CA SER A 37 -13.58 0.40 8.42
C SER A 37 -12.94 -0.93 8.03
N VAL A 38 -13.15 -1.40 6.79
CA VAL A 38 -12.59 -2.65 6.30
C VAL A 38 -11.51 -2.36 5.27
N TRP A 39 -10.28 -2.68 5.63
CA TRP A 39 -9.10 -2.46 4.79
C TRP A 39 -8.52 -3.81 4.38
N VAL A 40 -7.92 -3.85 3.20
CA VAL A 40 -7.40 -5.10 2.64
C VAL A 40 -5.99 -4.92 2.11
N LEU A 41 -5.18 -5.97 2.27
CA LEU A 41 -3.86 -6.13 1.66
C LEU A 41 -3.75 -7.53 1.07
N PRO A 42 -2.92 -7.73 0.03
CA PRO A 42 -2.58 -9.09 -0.37
C PRO A 42 -1.97 -9.83 0.82
N TYR A 43 -2.32 -11.09 0.98
CA TYR A 43 -1.79 -11.87 2.08
C TYR A 43 -0.35 -12.30 1.78
N THR A 44 0.57 -11.84 2.61
CA THR A 44 1.93 -12.33 2.68
C THR A 44 2.30 -12.43 4.16
N ALA A 45 3.39 -13.12 4.48
CA ALA A 45 3.86 -13.18 5.87
C ALA A 45 4.11 -11.76 6.42
N TRP A 46 4.66 -10.88 5.58
CA TRP A 46 4.95 -9.51 5.97
C TRP A 46 3.70 -8.67 6.18
N THR A 47 2.74 -8.70 5.24
CA THR A 47 1.50 -7.90 5.38
C THR A 47 0.67 -8.37 6.57
N TYR A 48 0.62 -9.68 6.78
CA TYR A 48 -0.06 -10.24 7.95
C TYR A 48 0.57 -9.73 9.25
N GLU A 49 1.89 -9.78 9.35
CA GLU A 49 2.61 -9.29 10.52
C GLU A 49 2.35 -7.80 10.76
N GLN A 50 2.40 -6.97 9.70
CA GLN A 50 2.16 -5.53 9.83
C GLN A 50 0.75 -5.25 10.36
N LEU A 51 -0.25 -5.97 9.84
CA LEU A 51 -1.62 -5.77 10.31
C LEU A 51 -1.85 -6.33 11.71
N GLN A 52 -1.11 -7.37 12.12
CA GLN A 52 -1.15 -7.83 13.51
C GLN A 52 -0.67 -6.74 14.48
N TRP A 53 0.43 -6.08 14.15
CA TRP A 53 0.93 -4.96 14.95
C TRP A 53 -0.08 -3.83 15.02
N LEU A 54 -0.67 -3.48 13.89
CA LEU A 54 -1.64 -2.40 13.84
C LEU A 54 -2.91 -2.76 14.63
N ALA A 55 -3.36 -4.00 14.56
CA ALA A 55 -4.52 -4.47 15.33
C ALA A 55 -4.25 -4.33 16.83
N ALA A 56 -3.04 -4.69 17.29
CA ALA A 56 -2.65 -4.51 18.68
C ALA A 56 -2.65 -3.04 19.09
N GLU A 57 -2.16 -2.16 18.21
CA GLU A 57 -2.18 -0.71 18.47
C GLU A 57 -3.60 -0.16 18.53
N VAL A 58 -4.52 -0.66 17.70
CA VAL A 58 -5.94 -0.28 17.76
C VAL A 58 -6.53 -0.60 19.14
N GLU A 59 -6.20 -1.77 19.67
CA GLU A 59 -6.66 -2.16 21.00
C GLU A 59 -6.07 -1.26 22.11
N GLU A 60 -4.80 -0.89 21.97
CA GLU A 60 -4.16 0.07 22.89
C GLU A 60 -4.82 1.45 22.83
N LEU A 61 -5.39 1.81 21.70
CA LEU A 61 -6.14 3.06 21.52
C LEU A 61 -7.61 2.92 21.97
N GLU A 62 -7.93 1.87 22.72
CA GLU A 62 -9.27 1.58 23.24
C GLU A 62 -10.26 1.23 22.12
N GLY A 63 -9.77 0.71 21.00
CA GLY A 63 -10.59 0.24 19.91
C GLY A 63 -10.72 -1.26 19.87
N GLU A 64 -11.37 -1.74 18.84
CA GLU A 64 -11.55 -3.16 18.55
C GLU A 64 -11.05 -3.45 17.15
N ALA A 65 -10.39 -4.58 16.97
CA ALA A 65 -9.86 -4.98 15.67
C ALA A 65 -10.05 -6.47 15.44
N ALA A 66 -10.30 -6.84 14.21
CA ALA A 66 -10.35 -8.23 13.78
C ALA A 66 -9.57 -8.37 12.48
N LEU A 67 -8.77 -9.42 12.38
CA LEU A 67 -8.07 -9.78 11.16
C LEU A 67 -8.72 -11.00 10.54
N TRP A 68 -8.86 -10.96 9.23
CA TRP A 68 -9.46 -12.03 8.45
C TRP A 68 -8.51 -12.42 7.32
N ARG A 69 -8.38 -13.70 7.10
CA ARG A 69 -7.74 -14.23 5.91
C ARG A 69 -8.86 -14.72 5.00
N ALA A 70 -8.91 -14.22 3.77
CA ALA A 70 -10.09 -14.42 2.94
C ALA A 70 -9.74 -14.51 1.47
N GLN A 71 -10.67 -15.06 0.71
CA GLN A 71 -10.60 -15.12 -0.74
C GLN A 71 -11.88 -14.54 -1.31
N LEU A 72 -11.76 -13.83 -2.44
CA LEU A 72 -12.91 -13.37 -3.18
C LEU A 72 -13.44 -14.54 -4.03
N ILE A 73 -14.73 -14.83 -3.95
CA ILE A 73 -15.30 -15.99 -4.60
C ILE A 73 -16.20 -15.67 -5.80
N LEU A 74 -16.64 -14.41 -5.94
CA LEU A 74 -17.48 -14.04 -7.07
C LEU A 74 -16.62 -13.69 -8.30
N PRO A 75 -17.05 -14.11 -9.49
CA PRO A 75 -16.27 -13.85 -10.71
C PRO A 75 -15.97 -12.37 -10.92
N GLY A 76 -14.72 -12.05 -11.29
CA GLY A 76 -14.31 -10.70 -11.61
C GLY A 76 -13.91 -9.83 -10.43
N GLN A 77 -14.25 -10.19 -9.21
CA GLN A 77 -13.96 -9.36 -8.04
C GLN A 77 -12.48 -9.33 -7.70
N GLU A 78 -11.79 -10.46 -7.80
CA GLU A 78 -10.36 -10.53 -7.52
C GLU A 78 -9.59 -9.66 -8.51
N GLU A 79 -9.87 -9.79 -9.79
CA GLU A 79 -9.24 -9.01 -10.84
C GLU A 79 -9.50 -7.51 -10.66
N ALA A 80 -10.72 -7.16 -10.25
CA ALA A 80 -11.07 -5.76 -10.01
C ALA A 80 -10.29 -5.20 -8.81
N LEU A 81 -10.11 -5.98 -7.76
CA LEU A 81 -9.34 -5.53 -6.59
C LEU A 81 -7.85 -5.39 -6.93
N VAL A 82 -7.27 -6.36 -7.66
CA VAL A 82 -5.89 -6.25 -8.13
C VAL A 82 -5.72 -4.98 -8.98
N ALA A 83 -6.67 -4.70 -9.87
CA ALA A 83 -6.61 -3.50 -10.71
C ALA A 83 -6.61 -2.21 -9.89
N ARG A 84 -7.33 -2.17 -8.76
CA ARG A 84 -7.30 -1.01 -7.86
C ARG A 84 -5.93 -0.80 -7.25
N PHE A 85 -5.26 -1.88 -6.83
CA PHE A 85 -3.90 -1.79 -6.30
C PHE A 85 -2.91 -1.34 -7.36
N VAL A 86 -3.01 -1.88 -8.57
CA VAL A 86 -2.14 -1.49 -9.68
C VAL A 86 -2.34 -0.02 -10.03
N ALA A 87 -3.59 0.44 -10.13
CA ALA A 87 -3.89 1.84 -10.44
C ALA A 87 -3.32 2.78 -9.37
N ALA A 88 -3.41 2.41 -8.10
CA ALA A 88 -2.85 3.21 -7.01
C ALA A 88 -1.33 3.32 -7.12
N SER A 89 -0.64 2.21 -7.41
CA SER A 89 0.81 2.21 -7.60
C SER A 89 1.22 3.04 -8.82
N GLU A 90 0.51 2.89 -9.93
CA GLU A 90 0.78 3.68 -11.14
C GLU A 90 0.66 5.18 -10.85
N ALA A 91 -0.36 5.58 -10.10
CA ALA A 91 -0.56 6.97 -9.72
C ALA A 91 0.58 7.50 -8.83
N GLU A 92 1.14 6.66 -7.97
CA GLU A 92 2.26 7.04 -7.12
C GLU A 92 3.58 7.13 -7.89
N TYR A 93 3.77 6.30 -8.91
CA TYR A 93 4.97 6.35 -9.76
C TYR A 93 4.96 7.50 -10.76
N ALA A 94 3.79 7.98 -11.19
CA ALA A 94 3.70 9.00 -12.23
C ALA A 94 4.52 10.26 -11.93
N PRO A 95 4.49 10.85 -10.72
CA PRO A 95 5.34 12.01 -10.40
C PRO A 95 6.82 11.72 -10.51
N LEU A 96 7.25 10.48 -10.25
CA LEU A 96 8.65 10.09 -10.36
C LEU A 96 9.09 10.03 -11.82
N ARG A 97 8.24 9.53 -12.68
CA ARG A 97 8.50 9.51 -14.13
C ARG A 97 8.66 10.95 -14.65
N ASP A 98 7.78 11.84 -14.22
CA ASP A 98 7.84 13.25 -14.61
C ASP A 98 9.13 13.92 -14.10
N ALA A 99 9.51 13.63 -12.86
CA ALA A 99 10.74 14.16 -12.28
C ALA A 99 11.99 13.69 -13.03
N MET A 100 11.98 12.45 -13.55
CA MET A 100 13.11 11.90 -14.31
C MET A 100 13.22 12.50 -15.71
N ALA A 101 12.15 13.07 -16.24
CA ALA A 101 12.12 13.70 -17.55
C ALA A 101 12.67 15.13 -17.54
N ALA A 102 12.96 15.69 -16.37
CA ALA A 102 13.55 17.03 -16.24
C ALA A 102 14.95 17.06 -16.83
N GLU A 103 15.42 18.26 -17.23
CA GLU A 103 16.75 18.45 -17.82
C GLU A 103 17.88 18.01 -16.86
N GLU A 104 17.76 18.33 -15.60
CA GLU A 104 18.72 17.96 -14.56
C GLU A 104 18.00 17.23 -13.43
N PRO A 105 17.62 15.96 -13.64
CA PRO A 105 16.87 15.26 -12.61
C PRO A 105 17.72 14.96 -11.38
N ASP A 106 17.13 15.12 -10.20
CA ASP A 106 17.75 14.71 -8.95
C ASP A 106 17.52 13.20 -8.77
N LEU A 107 18.41 12.40 -9.32
CA LEU A 107 18.27 10.94 -9.30
C LEU A 107 18.34 10.34 -7.89
N ALA A 108 19.06 11.00 -6.96
CA ALA A 108 19.10 10.55 -5.57
C ALA A 108 17.74 10.70 -4.91
N ASP A 109 17.05 11.82 -5.14
CA ASP A 109 15.71 12.04 -4.63
C ASP A 109 14.70 11.06 -5.25
N VAL A 110 14.77 10.90 -6.57
CA VAL A 110 13.90 9.96 -7.28
C VAL A 110 14.10 8.53 -6.75
N SER A 111 15.35 8.11 -6.56
CA SER A 111 15.66 6.77 -6.02
C SER A 111 15.06 6.56 -4.63
N ARG A 112 15.17 7.55 -3.76
CA ARG A 112 14.61 7.48 -2.41
C ARG A 112 13.09 7.35 -2.45
N ARG A 113 12.43 8.17 -3.27
CA ARG A 113 10.99 8.15 -3.43
C ARG A 113 10.52 6.85 -4.09
N PHE A 114 11.28 6.34 -5.06
CA PHE A 114 10.99 5.07 -5.71
C PHE A 114 10.95 3.92 -4.71
N LEU A 115 11.91 3.85 -3.80
CA LEU A 115 11.94 2.78 -2.80
C LEU A 115 10.71 2.84 -1.87
N GLN A 116 10.22 4.03 -1.57
CA GLN A 116 9.01 4.18 -0.76
C GLN A 116 7.78 3.64 -1.48
N VAL A 117 7.63 3.97 -2.77
CA VAL A 117 6.48 3.48 -3.56
C VAL A 117 6.59 1.97 -3.75
N ARG A 118 7.78 1.47 -4.06
CA ARG A 118 8.01 0.05 -4.32
C ARG A 118 7.62 -0.84 -3.13
N ARG A 119 7.79 -0.38 -1.91
CA ARG A 119 7.42 -1.14 -0.71
C ARG A 119 5.95 -1.52 -0.66
N ARG A 120 5.08 -0.72 -1.28
CA ARG A 120 3.63 -0.95 -1.30
C ARG A 120 3.10 -1.26 -2.70
N ASP A 121 3.99 -1.56 -3.64
CA ASP A 121 3.63 -2.03 -4.97
C ASP A 121 3.64 -3.56 -4.97
N TYR A 122 2.52 -4.16 -4.56
CA TYR A 122 2.42 -5.59 -4.34
C TYR A 122 2.31 -6.42 -5.61
N PHE A 123 2.06 -5.79 -6.75
CA PHE A 123 1.82 -6.48 -8.01
C PHE A 123 2.85 -6.15 -9.09
N ASP A 124 3.96 -5.52 -8.71
CA ASP A 124 5.07 -5.24 -9.61
C ASP A 124 4.60 -4.54 -10.89
N CYS A 125 3.97 -3.39 -10.77
CA CYS A 125 3.37 -2.73 -11.92
C CYS A 125 4.42 -2.28 -12.96
N ALA A 126 3.96 -2.14 -14.21
CA ALA A 126 4.83 -1.86 -15.35
C ALA A 126 5.64 -0.56 -15.19
N THR A 127 5.04 0.50 -14.68
CA THR A 127 5.75 1.77 -14.49
C THR A 127 6.87 1.64 -13.48
N GLY A 128 6.66 0.87 -12.41
CA GLY A 128 7.72 0.61 -11.43
C GLY A 128 8.92 -0.09 -12.04
N LYS A 129 8.67 -1.08 -12.91
CA LYS A 129 9.75 -1.79 -13.62
C LYS A 129 10.51 -0.86 -14.57
N GLU A 130 9.78 0.00 -15.26
CA GLU A 130 10.37 0.99 -16.16
C GLU A 130 11.30 1.94 -15.41
N ILE A 131 10.83 2.50 -14.31
CA ILE A 131 11.63 3.42 -13.49
C ILE A 131 12.86 2.72 -12.91
N TYR A 132 12.69 1.50 -12.41
CA TYR A 132 13.80 0.71 -11.90
C TYR A 132 14.88 0.51 -12.96
N GLY A 133 14.47 0.20 -14.20
CA GLY A 133 15.40 0.02 -15.32
C GLY A 133 16.20 1.28 -15.61
N ILE A 134 15.54 2.44 -15.61
CA ILE A 134 16.21 3.71 -15.87
C ILE A 134 17.19 4.06 -14.74
N LEU A 135 16.78 3.89 -13.49
CA LEU A 135 17.65 4.17 -12.34
C LEU A 135 18.86 3.23 -12.29
N SER A 136 18.65 1.95 -12.64
CA SER A 136 19.74 0.98 -12.69
C SER A 136 20.75 1.29 -13.78
N ALA A 137 20.28 1.68 -14.97
CA ALA A 137 21.16 2.09 -16.07
C ALA A 137 21.96 3.33 -15.71
N ALA A 138 21.38 4.29 -15.02
CA ALA A 138 22.08 5.51 -14.59
C ALA A 138 23.20 5.21 -13.58
N ARG A 139 23.03 4.18 -12.75
CA ARG A 139 24.08 3.79 -11.79
C ARG A 139 25.30 3.14 -12.45
N GLU A 140 25.12 2.55 -13.62
CA GLU A 140 26.22 1.90 -14.36
C GLU A 140 27.09 2.90 -15.10
N GLU A 141 26.62 4.12 -15.25
CA GLU A 141 27.38 5.22 -15.86
C GLU A 141 28.22 5.94 -14.78
#